data_fe974f852cacb3cc8ba8a6b7d3b1c5d4
#
_entry.id   fe974f852cacb3cc8ba8a6b7d3b1c5d4
#
_cell.length_a   1.000
_cell.length_b   1.000
_cell.length_c   1.000
_cell.angle_alpha   90.00
_cell.angle_beta   90.00
_cell.angle_gamma   90.00
#
_symmetry.space_group_name_H-M   'P 1'
#
loop_
_entity.id
_entity.type
_entity.pdbx_description
1 polymer ?
#
loop_
_entity_poly.entity_id
_entity_poly.type
_entity_poly.pdbx_seq_one_letter_code
_entity_poly.pdbx_strand_id
1 'polypeptide(L)'
;TLIVPKGNPKKITGLDSSLDGANLVICAPEVPCGEATQKLSSALGVTLNPASEEQKVTDVRGKVESGEADAGIVYTTDAAAAKDKADKIDIPDGGVVNHYPIAQTASPENAAGAKVFIDAVTGKTGQEVLAKYGFGKPGSAAAGASSSAGAGTASSAAPSQAATAGGSASPEADKPTAETTAP
;
A
#
# COMPACT_ATOMS: atom_id res chain seq x y z
N THR A 1 9.53 7.50 2.16
CA THR A 1 10.45 8.62 2.05
C THR A 1 9.72 9.88 1.59
N LEU A 2 10.30 11.04 1.85
CA LEU A 2 9.82 12.32 1.34
C LEU A 2 10.62 12.69 0.08
N ILE A 3 9.95 13.25 -0.92
CA ILE A 3 10.58 13.87 -2.08
C ILE A 3 10.19 15.33 -2.17
N VAL A 4 11.10 16.15 -2.70
CA VAL A 4 10.93 17.58 -2.93
C VAL A 4 11.41 17.93 -4.33
N PRO A 5 10.97 19.05 -4.94
CA PRO A 5 11.51 19.51 -6.21
C PRO A 5 13.02 19.67 -6.17
N LYS A 6 13.67 19.49 -7.30
CA LYS A 6 15.12 19.57 -7.42
C LYS A 6 15.67 20.85 -6.81
N GLY A 7 16.70 20.71 -5.96
CA GLY A 7 17.32 21.82 -5.24
C GLY A 7 16.57 22.24 -3.97
N ASN A 8 15.48 21.58 -3.64
CA ASN A 8 14.71 21.80 -2.39
C ASN A 8 14.46 23.30 -2.10
N PRO A 9 13.71 24.02 -2.94
CA PRO A 9 13.56 25.48 -2.84
C PRO A 9 12.93 25.93 -1.52
N LYS A 10 12.11 25.08 -0.89
CA LYS A 10 11.47 25.35 0.41
C LYS A 10 12.32 24.95 1.61
N LYS A 11 13.50 24.34 1.39
CA LYS A 11 14.42 23.89 2.46
C LYS A 11 13.76 22.93 3.46
N ILE A 12 12.88 22.04 2.95
CA ILE A 12 12.20 21.03 3.74
C ILE A 12 13.24 20.01 4.21
N THR A 13 13.21 19.66 5.50
CA THR A 13 14.19 18.78 6.14
C THR A 13 13.61 17.44 6.57
N GLY A 14 12.30 17.31 6.67
CA GLY A 14 11.64 16.08 7.10
C GLY A 14 10.15 16.24 7.30
N LEU A 15 9.56 15.34 8.10
CA LEU A 15 8.17 15.44 8.56
C LEU A 15 8.13 16.27 9.86
N ASP A 16 8.49 17.52 9.75
CA ASP A 16 8.63 18.48 10.85
C ASP A 16 8.08 19.85 10.47
N SER A 17 8.35 20.87 11.27
CA SER A 17 7.88 22.24 11.01
C SER A 17 8.39 22.85 9.70
N SER A 18 9.37 22.23 9.03
CA SER A 18 9.81 22.67 7.70
C SER A 18 8.74 22.46 6.61
N LEU A 19 7.71 21.66 6.90
CA LEU A 19 6.52 21.48 6.05
C LEU A 19 5.46 22.57 6.27
N ASP A 20 5.60 23.44 7.26
CA ASP A 20 4.59 24.45 7.55
C ASP A 20 4.47 25.44 6.37
N GLY A 21 3.26 25.52 5.81
CA GLY A 21 2.98 26.35 4.64
C GLY A 21 3.52 25.81 3.31
N ALA A 22 4.03 24.58 3.29
CA ALA A 22 4.37 23.89 2.06
C ALA A 22 3.16 23.15 1.48
N ASN A 23 3.08 23.06 0.16
CA ASN A 23 2.11 22.22 -0.55
C ASN A 23 2.57 20.74 -0.49
N LEU A 24 2.20 20.06 0.59
CA LEU A 24 2.43 18.63 0.76
C LEU A 24 1.37 17.85 -0.03
N VAL A 25 1.81 16.89 -0.84
CA VAL A 25 0.93 15.95 -1.54
C VAL A 25 1.20 14.54 -1.05
N ILE A 26 0.14 13.80 -0.76
CA ILE A 26 0.19 12.41 -0.31
C ILE A 26 -0.76 11.54 -1.12
N CYS A 27 -0.73 10.24 -0.91
CA CYS A 27 -1.77 9.37 -1.44
C CYS A 27 -3.05 9.46 -0.58
N ALA A 28 -4.20 9.29 -1.23
CA ALA A 28 -5.49 9.18 -0.56
C ALA A 28 -5.54 7.96 0.39
N PRO A 29 -6.25 8.06 1.52
CA PRO A 29 -6.22 7.04 2.57
C PRO A 29 -6.68 5.65 2.12
N GLU A 30 -7.53 5.56 1.13
CA GLU A 30 -8.11 4.31 0.62
C GLU A 30 -7.18 3.52 -0.32
N VAL A 31 -6.02 4.06 -0.68
CA VAL A 31 -5.04 3.35 -1.50
C VAL A 31 -3.81 2.92 -0.68
N PRO A 32 -3.06 1.89 -1.11
CA PRO A 32 -1.98 1.32 -0.30
C PRO A 32 -0.91 2.32 0.17
N CYS A 33 -0.56 3.30 -0.67
CA CYS A 33 0.42 4.33 -0.30
C CYS A 33 -0.15 5.33 0.72
N GLY A 34 -1.46 5.60 0.70
CA GLY A 34 -2.12 6.44 1.69
C GLY A 34 -2.27 5.73 3.03
N GLU A 35 -2.66 4.44 3.01
CA GLU A 35 -2.68 3.61 4.23
C GLU A 35 -1.29 3.56 4.89
N ALA A 36 -0.22 3.38 4.09
CA ALA A 36 1.15 3.41 4.59
C ALA A 36 1.51 4.78 5.17
N THR A 37 1.09 5.89 4.55
CA THR A 37 1.31 7.26 5.04
C THR A 37 0.59 7.50 6.37
N GLN A 38 -0.65 7.03 6.54
CA GLN A 38 -1.38 7.13 7.80
C GLN A 38 -0.70 6.34 8.93
N LYS A 39 -0.26 5.12 8.64
CA LYS A 39 0.52 4.31 9.60
C LYS A 39 1.80 5.02 10.01
N LEU A 40 2.52 5.60 9.05
CA LEU A 40 3.74 6.36 9.29
C LEU A 40 3.48 7.59 10.17
N SER A 41 2.48 8.40 9.80
CA SER A 41 2.06 9.59 10.57
C SER A 41 1.74 9.21 12.03
N SER A 42 0.95 8.14 12.22
CA SER A 42 0.59 7.63 13.54
C SER A 42 1.81 7.11 14.32
N ALA A 43 2.70 6.35 13.67
CA ALA A 43 3.88 5.78 14.31
C ALA A 43 4.89 6.85 14.75
N LEU A 44 5.00 7.94 13.99
CA LEU A 44 5.90 9.06 14.30
C LEU A 44 5.24 10.14 15.19
N GLY A 45 3.92 10.04 15.43
CA GLY A 45 3.18 11.05 16.18
C GLY A 45 3.12 12.41 15.49
N VAL A 46 3.17 12.43 14.14
CA VAL A 46 3.10 13.66 13.34
C VAL A 46 1.72 13.82 12.72
N THR A 47 1.23 15.05 12.65
CA THR A 47 0.00 15.38 11.93
C THR A 47 0.38 15.95 10.57
N LEU A 48 -0.12 15.35 9.51
CA LEU A 48 0.10 15.80 8.15
C LEU A 48 -1.12 16.63 7.68
N ASN A 49 -0.84 17.76 7.03
CA ASN A 49 -1.87 18.62 6.43
C ASN A 49 -1.64 18.68 4.92
N PRO A 50 -2.07 17.66 4.16
CA PRO A 50 -1.85 17.63 2.72
C PRO A 50 -2.68 18.69 2.00
N ALA A 51 -2.08 19.33 0.99
CA ALA A 51 -2.78 20.21 0.07
C ALA A 51 -3.63 19.43 -0.94
N SER A 52 -3.22 18.19 -1.27
CA SER A 52 -4.02 17.27 -2.06
C SER A 52 -3.68 15.81 -1.76
N GLU A 53 -4.64 14.93 -2.08
CA GLU A 53 -4.56 13.49 -1.90
C GLU A 53 -4.78 12.79 -3.25
N GLU A 54 -3.85 11.91 -3.65
CA GLU A 54 -3.82 11.31 -4.96
C GLU A 54 -4.14 9.82 -4.91
N GLN A 55 -4.79 9.33 -5.97
CA GLN A 55 -5.13 7.91 -6.08
C GLN A 55 -3.95 7.00 -6.45
N LYS A 56 -2.82 7.60 -6.87
CA LYS A 56 -1.62 6.88 -7.26
C LYS A 56 -0.36 7.59 -6.77
N VAL A 57 0.61 6.82 -6.30
CA VAL A 57 1.92 7.36 -5.90
C VAL A 57 2.66 8.04 -7.05
N THR A 58 2.42 7.60 -8.29
CA THR A 58 2.97 8.24 -9.50
C THR A 58 2.47 9.66 -9.69
N ASP A 59 1.24 9.95 -9.27
CA ASP A 59 0.65 11.29 -9.38
C ASP A 59 1.25 12.20 -8.29
N VAL A 60 1.43 11.69 -7.06
CA VAL A 60 2.20 12.38 -6.01
C VAL A 60 3.59 12.76 -6.53
N ARG A 61 4.32 11.78 -7.09
CA ARG A 61 5.66 12.02 -7.66
C ARG A 61 5.61 13.05 -8.79
N GLY A 62 4.67 12.91 -9.72
CA GLY A 62 4.52 13.80 -10.87
C GLY A 62 4.31 15.27 -10.46
N LYS A 63 3.50 15.54 -9.43
CA LYS A 63 3.28 16.88 -8.89
C LYS A 63 4.54 17.49 -8.28
N VAL A 64 5.35 16.68 -7.61
CA VAL A 64 6.64 17.14 -7.07
C VAL A 64 7.64 17.38 -8.22
N GLU A 65 7.75 16.47 -9.19
CA GLU A 65 8.64 16.58 -10.34
C GLU A 65 8.33 17.81 -11.21
N SER A 66 7.06 18.22 -11.29
CA SER A 66 6.61 19.40 -12.05
C SER A 66 6.74 20.71 -11.26
N GLY A 67 6.98 20.64 -9.94
CA GLY A 67 7.00 21.81 -9.07
C GLY A 67 5.60 22.31 -8.66
N GLU A 68 4.55 21.55 -8.97
CA GLU A 68 3.19 21.85 -8.49
C GLU A 68 3.08 21.61 -6.98
N ALA A 69 3.82 20.64 -6.44
CA ALA A 69 3.91 20.37 -5.02
C ALA A 69 5.33 20.68 -4.49
N ASP A 70 5.39 21.16 -3.26
CA ASP A 70 6.65 21.45 -2.55
C ASP A 70 7.26 20.19 -1.91
N ALA A 71 6.40 19.20 -1.59
CA ALA A 71 6.81 17.93 -1.02
C ALA A 71 5.80 16.82 -1.32
N GLY A 72 6.26 15.56 -1.33
CA GLY A 72 5.40 14.40 -1.47
C GLY A 72 5.93 13.19 -0.72
N ILE A 73 5.03 12.41 -0.10
CA ILE A 73 5.39 11.14 0.53
C ILE A 73 5.21 10.02 -0.50
N VAL A 74 6.29 9.31 -0.77
CA VAL A 74 6.34 8.23 -1.77
C VAL A 74 7.15 7.05 -1.26
N TYR A 75 7.15 5.95 -1.98
CA TYR A 75 8.06 4.85 -1.69
C TYR A 75 9.50 5.17 -2.13
N THR A 76 10.48 4.49 -1.53
CA THR A 76 11.90 4.65 -1.91
C THR A 76 12.15 4.32 -3.38
N THR A 77 11.36 3.40 -3.94
CA THR A 77 11.40 3.03 -5.37
C THR A 77 10.94 4.16 -6.28
N ASP A 78 9.92 4.93 -5.86
CA ASP A 78 9.44 6.09 -6.61
C ASP A 78 10.43 7.25 -6.54
N ALA A 79 11.03 7.47 -5.37
CA ALA A 79 12.09 8.46 -5.21
C ALA A 79 13.31 8.12 -6.10
N ALA A 80 13.70 6.84 -6.17
CA ALA A 80 14.76 6.38 -7.07
C ALA A 80 14.40 6.60 -8.54
N ALA A 81 13.13 6.46 -8.92
CA ALA A 81 12.64 6.69 -10.27
C ALA A 81 12.54 8.19 -10.62
N ALA A 82 12.38 9.08 -9.65
CA ALA A 82 12.36 10.54 -9.85
C ALA A 82 13.72 11.11 -10.28
N LYS A 83 14.82 10.43 -9.89
CA LYS A 83 16.22 10.75 -10.29
C LYS A 83 16.55 12.25 -10.20
N ASP A 84 16.77 12.86 -11.37
CA ASP A 84 17.25 14.24 -11.48
C ASP A 84 16.16 15.31 -11.33
N LYS A 85 14.87 14.89 -11.24
CA LYS A 85 13.74 15.81 -11.17
C LYS A 85 13.33 16.16 -9.75
N ALA A 86 13.64 15.29 -8.79
CA ALA A 86 13.34 15.51 -7.38
C ALA A 86 14.52 15.08 -6.51
N ASP A 87 14.63 15.71 -5.35
CA ASP A 87 15.58 15.32 -4.31
C ASP A 87 14.86 14.49 -3.24
N LYS A 88 15.52 13.43 -2.78
CA LYS A 88 15.03 12.55 -1.72
C LYS A 88 15.45 13.09 -0.36
N ILE A 89 14.52 13.09 0.59
CA ILE A 89 14.78 13.34 1.99
C ILE A 89 14.43 12.08 2.77
N ASP A 90 15.43 11.54 3.49
CA ASP A 90 15.21 10.37 4.33
C ASP A 90 14.42 10.78 5.58
N ILE A 91 13.37 10.05 5.85
CA ILE A 91 12.52 10.19 7.04
C ILE A 91 12.51 8.85 7.78
N PRO A 92 12.31 8.85 9.11
CA PRO A 92 12.12 7.61 9.87
C PRO A 92 10.96 6.81 9.26
N ASP A 93 11.14 5.50 9.12
CA ASP A 93 10.11 4.62 8.55
C ASP A 93 8.99 4.25 9.53
N GLY A 94 9.17 4.56 10.82
CA GLY A 94 8.20 4.25 11.86
C GLY A 94 7.87 2.76 11.99
N GLY A 95 8.69 1.87 11.42
CA GLY A 95 8.42 0.45 11.32
C GLY A 95 7.38 0.11 10.22
N VAL A 96 7.00 1.07 9.40
CA VAL A 96 6.05 0.88 8.29
C VAL A 96 6.80 0.42 7.05
N VAL A 97 6.81 -0.88 6.81
CA VAL A 97 7.49 -1.50 5.68
C VAL A 97 6.48 -2.29 4.85
N ASN A 98 6.46 -2.05 3.55
CA ASN A 98 5.65 -2.82 2.63
C ASN A 98 6.32 -4.15 2.31
N HIS A 99 5.58 -5.24 2.47
CA HIS A 99 6.01 -6.58 2.12
C HIS A 99 5.45 -6.97 0.76
N TYR A 100 6.32 -7.47 -0.10
CA TYR A 100 5.97 -7.98 -1.43
C TYR A 100 6.14 -9.50 -1.44
N PRO A 101 5.10 -10.28 -1.10
CA PRO A 101 5.18 -11.73 -1.10
C PRO A 101 5.20 -12.27 -2.54
N ILE A 102 5.95 -13.33 -2.75
CA ILE A 102 5.90 -14.14 -3.96
C ILE A 102 5.57 -15.57 -3.57
N ALA A 103 4.60 -16.18 -4.23
CA ALA A 103 4.18 -17.56 -3.96
C ALA A 103 3.69 -18.24 -5.23
N GLN A 104 3.76 -19.55 -5.23
CA GLN A 104 3.13 -20.38 -6.23
C GLN A 104 1.63 -20.51 -5.91
N THR A 105 0.78 -20.50 -6.93
CA THR A 105 -0.66 -20.78 -6.77
C THR A 105 -0.90 -22.23 -6.36
N ALA A 106 -2.06 -22.51 -5.76
CA ALA A 106 -2.39 -23.87 -5.29
C ALA A 106 -2.45 -24.91 -6.42
N SER A 107 -2.84 -24.50 -7.64
CA SER A 107 -2.95 -25.35 -8.83
C SER A 107 -2.23 -24.69 -10.00
N PRO A 108 -0.89 -24.73 -10.03
CA PRO A 108 -0.12 -24.12 -11.09
C PRO A 108 -0.12 -24.99 -12.35
N GLU A 109 -0.28 -24.39 -13.51
CA GLU A 109 -0.13 -25.09 -14.80
C GLU A 109 1.32 -25.58 -15.02
N ASN A 110 2.30 -24.84 -14.50
CA ASN A 110 3.71 -25.19 -14.57
C ASN A 110 4.39 -24.96 -13.21
N ALA A 111 4.29 -25.93 -12.32
CA ALA A 111 4.88 -25.88 -10.99
C ALA A 111 6.43 -25.77 -11.02
N ALA A 112 7.08 -26.45 -11.96
CA ALA A 112 8.53 -26.41 -12.10
C ALA A 112 9.00 -25.01 -12.55
N GLY A 113 8.33 -24.42 -13.53
CA GLY A 113 8.61 -23.06 -14.00
C GLY A 113 8.36 -22.01 -12.91
N ALA A 114 7.26 -22.14 -12.17
CA ALA A 114 6.96 -21.25 -11.04
C ALA A 114 8.06 -21.30 -9.97
N LYS A 115 8.52 -22.51 -9.63
CA LYS A 115 9.63 -22.67 -8.68
C LYS A 115 10.92 -22.02 -9.18
N VAL A 116 11.30 -22.24 -10.43
CA VAL A 116 12.51 -21.63 -11.03
C VAL A 116 12.43 -20.10 -10.98
N PHE A 117 11.25 -19.53 -11.28
CA PHE A 117 11.06 -18.09 -11.22
C PHE A 117 11.18 -17.55 -9.78
N ILE A 118 10.54 -18.21 -8.80
CA ILE A 118 10.65 -17.82 -7.39
C ILE A 118 12.12 -17.89 -6.94
N ASP A 119 12.81 -18.99 -7.25
CA ASP A 119 14.22 -19.18 -6.90
C ASP A 119 15.11 -18.09 -7.56
N ALA A 120 14.80 -17.69 -8.79
CA ALA A 120 15.53 -16.61 -9.47
C ALA A 120 15.32 -15.24 -8.80
N VAL A 121 14.07 -14.91 -8.41
CA VAL A 121 13.75 -13.65 -7.74
C VAL A 121 14.33 -13.61 -6.32
N THR A 122 14.21 -14.69 -5.56
CA THR A 122 14.66 -14.77 -4.17
C THR A 122 16.16 -15.08 -4.04
N GLY A 123 16.78 -15.56 -5.10
CA GLY A 123 18.20 -15.87 -5.15
C GLY A 123 19.11 -14.63 -5.21
N LYS A 124 20.41 -14.84 -5.11
CA LYS A 124 21.41 -13.76 -5.02
C LYS A 124 21.26 -12.71 -6.12
N THR A 125 21.19 -13.15 -7.38
CA THR A 125 21.09 -12.24 -8.54
C THR A 125 19.79 -11.41 -8.52
N GLY A 126 18.64 -12.06 -8.22
CA GLY A 126 17.36 -11.38 -8.09
C GLY A 126 17.37 -10.32 -6.98
N GLN A 127 17.94 -10.66 -5.84
CA GLN A 127 18.06 -9.75 -4.71
C GLN A 127 19.03 -8.58 -4.98
N GLU A 128 20.11 -8.80 -5.72
CA GLU A 128 21.02 -7.75 -6.17
C GLU A 128 20.32 -6.76 -7.13
N VAL A 129 19.49 -7.29 -8.03
CA VAL A 129 18.67 -6.46 -8.93
C VAL A 129 17.65 -5.66 -8.13
N LEU A 130 16.88 -6.30 -7.24
CA LEU A 130 15.88 -5.63 -6.41
C LEU A 130 16.50 -4.50 -5.55
N ALA A 131 17.68 -4.74 -4.97
CA ALA A 131 18.41 -3.75 -4.19
C ALA A 131 18.76 -2.50 -5.01
N LYS A 132 19.08 -2.61 -6.30
CA LYS A 132 19.36 -1.48 -7.19
C LYS A 132 18.12 -0.57 -7.38
N TYR A 133 16.93 -1.13 -7.20
CA TYR A 133 15.67 -0.39 -7.29
C TYR A 133 15.12 0.05 -5.93
N GLY A 134 15.90 -0.10 -4.86
CA GLY A 134 15.53 0.38 -3.52
C GLY A 134 14.73 -0.61 -2.67
N PHE A 135 14.58 -1.86 -3.11
CA PHE A 135 13.95 -2.91 -2.30
C PHE A 135 14.90 -3.44 -1.23
N GLY A 136 14.37 -3.66 -0.03
CA GLY A 136 15.07 -4.32 1.06
C GLY A 136 15.21 -5.82 0.85
N LYS A 137 16.09 -6.47 1.63
CA LYS A 137 16.25 -7.93 1.60
C LYS A 137 15.07 -8.63 2.28
N PRO A 138 14.69 -9.85 1.86
CA PRO A 138 13.71 -10.65 2.58
C PRO A 138 14.12 -10.82 4.06
N GLY A 139 13.19 -10.62 4.97
CA GLY A 139 13.43 -10.74 6.40
C GLY A 139 14.16 -9.55 7.05
N SER A 140 14.51 -8.49 6.32
CA SER A 140 15.10 -7.27 6.87
C SER A 140 14.06 -6.31 7.47
N ALA A 141 12.80 -6.70 7.51
CA ALA A 141 11.77 -5.94 8.22
C ALA A 141 12.14 -5.89 9.70
N ALA A 142 12.21 -4.68 10.21
CA ALA A 142 12.57 -4.38 11.59
C ALA A 142 11.91 -5.36 12.57
N ALA A 143 12.66 -5.83 13.55
CA ALA A 143 12.20 -6.61 14.68
C ALA A 143 11.13 -5.83 15.47
N GLY A 144 9.88 -5.91 15.01
CA GLY A 144 8.75 -5.17 15.59
C GLY A 144 7.40 -5.86 15.39
N ALA A 145 7.31 -6.83 14.50
CA ALA A 145 6.10 -7.63 14.34
C ALA A 145 6.29 -8.99 15.03
N SER A 146 6.05 -9.04 16.33
CA SER A 146 5.90 -10.28 17.08
C SER A 146 4.71 -11.03 16.49
N SER A 147 4.98 -12.09 15.72
CA SER A 147 3.98 -13.00 15.21
C SER A 147 3.42 -13.82 16.38
N SER A 148 2.28 -13.44 16.91
CA SER A 148 1.45 -14.36 17.68
C SER A 148 0.68 -15.27 16.70
N ALA A 149 1.38 -16.25 16.14
CA ALA A 149 0.73 -17.41 15.55
C ALA A 149 0.28 -18.30 16.71
N GLY A 150 -0.96 -18.09 17.16
CA GLY A 150 -1.63 -19.00 18.07
C GLY A 150 -1.85 -20.33 17.37
N ALA A 151 -1.14 -21.35 17.79
CA ALA A 151 -1.38 -22.72 17.43
C ALA A 151 -2.74 -23.15 18.07
N GLY A 152 -3.79 -23.07 17.27
CA GLY A 152 -5.08 -23.66 17.60
C GLY A 152 -5.02 -25.14 17.29
N THR A 153 -4.90 -25.96 18.33
CA THR A 153 -5.09 -27.41 18.28
C THR A 153 -6.50 -27.73 17.79
N ALA A 154 -6.56 -28.46 16.70
CA ALA A 154 -7.77 -29.09 16.21
C ALA A 154 -8.25 -30.11 17.23
N SER A 155 -9.44 -29.93 17.80
CA SER A 155 -10.20 -30.99 18.46
C SER A 155 -11.39 -31.37 17.61
N SER A 156 -11.37 -32.60 17.13
CA SER A 156 -12.40 -33.30 16.39
C SER A 156 -13.59 -33.60 17.32
N ALA A 157 -14.80 -33.24 16.90
CA ALA A 157 -16.02 -33.96 17.24
C ALA A 157 -17.17 -33.54 16.31
N ALA A 158 -17.60 -34.46 15.50
CA ALA A 158 -18.93 -34.50 14.87
C ALA A 158 -19.67 -35.72 15.48
N PRO A 159 -20.94 -36.00 15.15
CA PRO A 159 -22.09 -35.15 14.85
C PRO A 159 -23.33 -35.58 15.70
N SER A 160 -24.42 -34.86 15.67
CA SER A 160 -25.75 -35.49 15.87
C SER A 160 -26.89 -34.66 15.24
N GLN A 161 -27.77 -35.39 14.63
CA GLN A 161 -28.94 -35.04 13.81
C GLN A 161 -30.12 -34.49 14.64
N ALA A 162 -31.01 -33.77 13.99
CA ALA A 162 -32.46 -33.98 13.80
C ALA A 162 -33.12 -32.63 13.49
N ALA A 163 -33.64 -32.45 12.28
CA ALA A 163 -35.00 -32.60 11.78
C ALA A 163 -36.08 -31.76 12.50
N THR A 164 -36.73 -30.86 11.77
CA THR A 164 -38.14 -30.80 11.28
C THR A 164 -38.46 -29.37 10.86
N ALA A 165 -38.78 -29.14 9.64
CA ALA A 165 -40.08 -29.05 8.96
C ALA A 165 -40.95 -27.79 9.24
N GLY A 166 -41.38 -27.17 8.15
CA GLY A 166 -42.54 -26.28 8.04
C GLY A 166 -42.18 -24.83 7.76
N GLY A 167 -42.51 -24.18 6.68
CA GLY A 167 -43.58 -24.21 5.79
C GLY A 167 -43.80 -22.81 5.25
N SER A 168 -43.84 -22.68 3.95
CA SER A 168 -44.76 -21.86 3.12
C SER A 168 -44.99 -20.38 3.44
N ALA A 169 -44.66 -19.49 2.52
CA ALA A 169 -45.58 -18.74 1.67
C ALA A 169 -44.89 -17.49 1.06
N SER A 170 -44.84 -17.43 -0.26
CA SER A 170 -44.84 -16.18 -1.00
C SER A 170 -46.24 -15.58 -1.04
N PRO A 171 -46.41 -14.28 -1.27
CA PRO A 171 -46.83 -13.81 -2.58
C PRO A 171 -46.03 -12.54 -3.01
N GLU A 172 -45.61 -12.45 -4.23
CA GLU A 172 -46.24 -11.90 -5.48
C GLU A 172 -46.67 -10.43 -5.47
N ALA A 173 -46.00 -9.71 -6.41
CA ALA A 173 -46.43 -8.61 -7.28
C ALA A 173 -46.87 -7.25 -6.65
N ASP A 174 -46.22 -6.19 -7.05
CA ASP A 174 -46.86 -5.21 -7.93
C ASP A 174 -45.85 -4.23 -8.55
N LYS A 175 -45.99 -4.05 -9.87
CA LYS A 175 -45.38 -3.00 -10.67
C LYS A 175 -46.50 -2.07 -11.13
N PRO A 176 -46.30 -0.76 -11.21
CA PRO A 176 -46.70 -0.07 -12.44
C PRO A 176 -45.64 0.93 -12.96
N THR A 177 -45.27 0.74 -14.20
CA THR A 177 -45.51 1.53 -15.42
C THR A 177 -45.34 3.04 -15.36
N ALA A 178 -44.40 3.45 -16.20
CA ALA A 178 -44.15 4.65 -16.96
C ALA A 178 -45.24 5.76 -17.03
N GLU A 179 -44.78 7.01 -17.07
CA GLU A 179 -45.27 7.97 -18.08
C GLU A 179 -44.26 9.05 -18.43
N THR A 180 -44.03 9.19 -19.70
CA THR A 180 -43.33 10.20 -20.49
C THR A 180 -44.04 11.55 -20.39
N THR A 181 -43.27 12.63 -20.31
CA THR A 181 -43.54 13.85 -21.15
C THR A 181 -42.40 14.86 -21.03
N ALA A 182 -41.80 15.15 -22.20
CA ALA A 182 -41.09 16.41 -22.45
C ALA A 182 -42.10 17.47 -22.97
N PRO A 183 -41.79 18.75 -22.96
CA PRO A 183 -41.06 19.36 -24.06
C PRO A 183 -39.76 20.02 -23.64
#